data_2de4a088e4ec85dbc8ec5ec188ff7bb0
#
_entry.id   2de4a088e4ec85dbc8ec5ec188ff7bb0
#
_cell.length_a   1.000
_cell.length_b   1.000
_cell.length_c   1.000
_cell.angle_alpha   90.00
_cell.angle_beta   90.00
_cell.angle_gamma   90.00
#
_symmetry.space_group_name_H-M   'P 1'
#
loop_
_entity.id
_entity.type
_entity.pdbx_description
1 polymer ?
#
loop_
_entity_poly.entity_id
_entity_poly.type
_entity_poly.pdbx_seq_one_letter_code
_entity_poly.pdbx_strand_id
1 'polypeptide(L)'
;MRLDVFTQLPHAFGWLTEQKPVATVLGGSLELRLLNYRETTPLRAGQVDDEPYGGGAGMVLRVDVVAAALDAVYGDDRPARVIALTPQGRQLDQAFVEELAAEPSIAVLSARFEGFDERIVEHLCTDAVSVGPYVLSGGELPAMILIDVVARRLPGALAEGSGEHESFSTELDGGLEYPHYTRPASFRDWDVPQVLLSGDHARIDEWRRDQSRLRSAR
;
A
#
# COMPACT_ATOMS: atom_id res chain seq x y z
N MET A 1 5.86 14.34 -1.62
CA MET A 1 4.67 13.73 -1.00
C MET A 1 4.91 13.50 0.48
N ARG A 2 3.92 13.75 1.34
CA ARG A 2 3.98 13.36 2.76
C ARG A 2 2.98 12.22 3.04
N LEU A 3 3.42 11.19 3.75
CA LEU A 3 2.60 10.06 4.15
C LEU A 3 2.69 9.88 5.67
N ASP A 4 1.56 10.07 6.36
CA ASP A 4 1.43 10.02 7.80
C ASP A 4 0.70 8.75 8.20
N VAL A 5 1.38 7.83 8.89
CA VAL A 5 0.80 6.56 9.34
C VAL A 5 0.53 6.62 10.84
N PHE A 6 -0.73 6.57 11.20
CA PHE A 6 -1.17 6.46 12.59
C PHE A 6 -1.25 4.97 12.98
N THR A 7 -0.47 4.57 13.97
CA THR A 7 -0.32 3.16 14.36
C THR A 7 -0.04 3.03 15.85
N GLN A 8 -0.26 1.84 16.40
CA GLN A 8 0.18 1.49 17.75
C GLN A 8 1.61 0.94 17.79
N LEU A 9 2.18 0.55 16.64
CA LEU A 9 3.46 -0.12 16.51
C LEU A 9 4.38 0.56 15.47
N PRO A 10 4.81 1.82 15.69
CA PRO A 10 5.66 2.52 14.72
C PRO A 10 6.97 1.78 14.42
N HIS A 11 7.54 1.07 15.40
CA HIS A 11 8.77 0.29 15.23
C HIS A 11 8.64 -0.87 14.22
N ALA A 12 7.42 -1.34 13.92
CA ALA A 12 7.20 -2.42 12.96
C ALA A 12 7.61 -2.04 11.53
N PHE A 13 7.67 -0.75 11.22
CA PHE A 13 7.98 -0.22 9.88
C PHE A 13 9.50 -0.14 9.59
N GLY A 14 10.36 -0.44 10.55
CA GLY A 14 11.82 -0.32 10.39
C GLY A 14 12.36 -1.07 9.19
N TRP A 15 11.93 -2.31 8.98
CA TRP A 15 12.33 -3.11 7.83
C TRP A 15 11.95 -2.42 6.50
N LEU A 16 10.74 -1.89 6.38
CA LEU A 16 10.25 -1.26 5.15
C LEU A 16 11.08 -0.03 4.76
N THR A 17 11.46 0.78 5.73
CA THR A 17 12.25 2.00 5.49
C THR A 17 13.69 1.73 5.03
N GLU A 18 14.16 0.50 5.20
CA GLU A 18 15.48 0.04 4.74
C GLU A 18 15.43 -0.62 3.34
N GLN A 19 14.24 -0.93 2.83
CA GLN A 19 14.06 -1.63 1.56
C GLN A 19 13.78 -0.67 0.41
N LYS A 20 14.33 -0.99 -0.78
CA LYS A 20 13.94 -0.30 -2.01
C LYS A 20 12.53 -0.74 -2.44
N PRO A 21 11.71 0.13 -3.02
CA PRO A 21 12.03 1.52 -3.44
C PRO A 21 11.89 2.56 -2.30
N VAL A 22 11.27 2.23 -1.16
CA VAL A 22 10.97 3.18 -0.08
C VAL A 22 12.23 3.92 0.38
N ALA A 23 13.30 3.17 0.72
CA ALA A 23 14.57 3.76 1.12
C ALA A 23 15.17 4.75 0.09
N THR A 24 14.88 4.55 -1.18
CA THR A 24 15.40 5.42 -2.26
C THR A 24 14.74 6.79 -2.27
N VAL A 25 13.45 6.86 -1.98
CA VAL A 25 12.64 8.10 -2.04
C VAL A 25 12.51 8.79 -0.68
N LEU A 26 12.82 8.07 0.40
CA LEU A 26 12.70 8.58 1.77
C LEU A 26 13.64 9.76 2.02
N GLY A 27 13.12 10.87 2.55
CA GLY A 27 13.84 12.12 2.75
C GLY A 27 14.04 12.96 1.49
N GLY A 28 13.60 12.44 0.32
CA GLY A 28 13.55 13.15 -0.95
C GLY A 28 12.10 13.39 -1.39
N SER A 29 11.62 12.58 -2.34
CA SER A 29 10.24 12.69 -2.85
C SER A 29 9.19 12.11 -1.87
N LEU A 30 9.59 11.38 -0.83
CA LEU A 30 8.72 10.86 0.23
C LEU A 30 9.17 11.34 1.62
N GLU A 31 8.27 11.99 2.34
CA GLU A 31 8.34 12.20 3.79
C GLU A 31 7.40 11.20 4.45
N LEU A 32 7.92 10.27 5.25
CA LEU A 32 7.15 9.28 5.99
C LEU A 32 7.19 9.62 7.48
N ARG A 33 6.03 9.81 8.10
CA ARG A 33 5.90 9.98 9.55
C ARG A 33 5.11 8.82 10.15
N LEU A 34 5.62 8.25 11.22
CA LEU A 34 4.99 7.16 11.97
C LEU A 34 4.51 7.72 13.30
N LEU A 35 3.22 7.83 13.48
CA LEU A 35 2.55 8.55 14.56
C LEU A 35 1.86 7.54 15.48
N ASN A 36 2.22 7.57 16.77
CA ASN A 36 1.67 6.62 17.72
C ASN A 36 0.42 7.22 18.40
N TYR A 37 -0.73 6.57 18.28
CA TYR A 37 -1.96 6.96 18.97
C TYR A 37 -1.78 7.16 20.49
N ARG A 38 -0.85 6.42 21.11
CA ARG A 38 -0.59 6.51 22.56
C ARG A 38 0.01 7.84 23.00
N GLU A 39 0.62 8.59 22.08
CA GLU A 39 1.25 9.89 22.39
C GLU A 39 0.24 11.01 22.50
N THR A 40 -0.93 10.85 21.86
CA THR A 40 -1.98 11.88 21.80
C THR A 40 -3.29 11.45 22.44
N THR A 41 -3.36 10.22 22.97
CA THR A 41 -4.58 9.71 23.61
C THR A 41 -5.01 10.58 24.79
N PRO A 42 -6.30 10.96 24.87
CA PRO A 42 -6.84 11.67 26.03
C PRO A 42 -7.02 10.77 27.25
N LEU A 43 -6.77 9.47 27.10
CA LEU A 43 -7.00 8.47 28.15
C LEU A 43 -5.80 8.28 29.05
N ARG A 44 -6.03 7.74 30.24
CA ARG A 44 -4.97 7.47 31.21
C ARG A 44 -4.09 6.30 30.76
N ALA A 45 -2.83 6.33 31.18
CA ALA A 45 -1.86 5.24 30.94
C ALA A 45 -1.65 4.86 29.45
N GLY A 46 -1.90 5.75 28.51
CA GLY A 46 -1.72 5.48 27.09
C GLY A 46 -2.73 4.47 26.51
N GLN A 47 -3.90 4.31 27.15
CA GLN A 47 -4.98 3.48 26.63
C GLN A 47 -5.47 4.04 25.30
N VAL A 48 -5.82 3.14 24.35
CA VAL A 48 -6.29 3.54 23.01
C VAL A 48 -7.56 2.79 22.56
N ASP A 49 -7.92 1.74 23.26
CA ASP A 49 -8.96 0.77 22.94
C ASP A 49 -9.90 0.53 24.12
N ASP A 50 -11.08 -0.02 23.85
CA ASP A 50 -12.07 -0.37 24.87
C ASP A 50 -12.96 -1.53 24.40
N GLU A 51 -13.78 -2.11 25.30
CA GLU A 51 -14.71 -3.16 24.99
C GLU A 51 -15.80 -2.66 24.01
N PRO A 52 -16.23 -3.49 23.03
CA PRO A 52 -17.29 -3.10 22.10
C PRO A 52 -18.65 -3.01 22.80
N TYR A 53 -19.44 -2.00 22.46
CA TYR A 53 -20.85 -1.95 22.86
C TYR A 53 -21.61 -3.15 22.32
N GLY A 54 -22.51 -3.71 23.13
CA GLY A 54 -23.24 -4.93 22.79
C GLY A 54 -22.50 -6.21 23.20
N GLY A 55 -21.30 -6.09 23.75
CA GLY A 55 -20.46 -7.23 24.15
C GLY A 55 -19.76 -7.88 22.97
N GLY A 56 -18.99 -8.90 23.25
CA GLY A 56 -18.18 -9.63 22.25
C GLY A 56 -16.76 -9.85 22.75
N ALA A 57 -15.96 -10.60 22.01
CA ALA A 57 -14.56 -10.78 22.29
C ALA A 57 -13.73 -9.62 21.73
N GLY A 58 -12.59 -9.35 22.36
CA GLY A 58 -11.61 -8.39 21.87
C GLY A 58 -11.89 -6.94 22.28
N MET A 59 -11.13 -6.05 21.67
CA MET A 59 -11.11 -4.61 21.96
C MET A 59 -11.25 -3.84 20.66
N VAL A 60 -11.74 -2.62 20.68
CA VAL A 60 -11.97 -1.75 19.52
C VAL A 60 -11.20 -0.46 19.72
N LEU A 61 -10.50 0.02 18.70
CA LEU A 61 -9.81 1.30 18.71
C LEU A 61 -10.82 2.43 18.82
N ARG A 62 -10.68 3.26 19.86
CA ARG A 62 -11.67 4.28 20.23
C ARG A 62 -11.65 5.48 19.29
N VAL A 63 -12.83 6.01 19.00
CA VAL A 63 -13.03 7.18 18.12
C VAL A 63 -12.39 8.45 18.68
N ASP A 64 -12.49 8.71 19.98
CA ASP A 64 -11.92 9.90 20.62
C ASP A 64 -10.38 9.90 20.60
N VAL A 65 -9.76 8.71 20.64
CA VAL A 65 -8.30 8.55 20.50
C VAL A 65 -7.83 8.90 19.09
N VAL A 66 -8.51 8.39 18.07
CA VAL A 66 -8.16 8.67 16.67
C VAL A 66 -8.44 10.14 16.33
N ALA A 67 -9.57 10.68 16.79
CA ALA A 67 -9.88 12.10 16.62
C ALA A 67 -8.79 12.98 17.24
N ALA A 68 -8.41 12.73 18.49
CA ALA A 68 -7.36 13.49 19.18
C ALA A 68 -6.00 13.39 18.46
N ALA A 69 -5.67 12.23 17.89
CA ALA A 69 -4.43 12.06 17.12
C ALA A 69 -4.43 12.87 15.82
N LEU A 70 -5.53 12.85 15.08
CA LEU A 70 -5.71 13.65 13.87
C LEU A 70 -5.69 15.14 14.17
N ASP A 71 -6.39 15.59 15.22
CA ASP A 71 -6.46 16.99 15.62
C ASP A 71 -5.11 17.52 16.12
N ALA A 72 -4.34 16.71 16.83
CA ALA A 72 -3.00 17.06 17.29
C ALA A 72 -2.01 17.28 16.13
N VAL A 73 -2.18 16.55 15.01
CA VAL A 73 -1.29 16.64 13.86
C VAL A 73 -1.72 17.69 12.85
N TYR A 74 -3.01 17.87 12.65
CA TYR A 74 -3.55 18.65 11.54
C TYR A 74 -4.41 19.83 11.99
N GLY A 75 -5.00 19.80 13.21
CA GLY A 75 -6.05 20.75 13.57
C GLY A 75 -7.19 20.69 12.54
N ASP A 76 -7.50 21.85 11.95
CA ASP A 76 -8.53 21.96 10.90
C ASP A 76 -7.99 21.68 9.47
N ASP A 77 -6.66 21.49 9.31
CA ASP A 77 -5.99 21.40 8.00
C ASP A 77 -5.63 19.94 7.66
N ARG A 78 -6.64 19.09 7.63
CA ARG A 78 -6.49 17.66 7.31
C ARG A 78 -6.11 17.45 5.83
N PRO A 79 -5.35 16.39 5.51
CA PRO A 79 -5.07 16.02 4.11
C PRO A 79 -6.37 15.65 3.38
N ALA A 80 -6.36 15.78 2.04
CA ALA A 80 -7.51 15.44 1.21
C ALA A 80 -7.89 13.95 1.31
N ARG A 81 -6.94 13.09 1.66
CA ARG A 81 -7.16 11.66 1.87
C ARG A 81 -6.80 11.25 3.29
N VAL A 82 -7.79 10.73 4.01
CA VAL A 82 -7.65 10.05 5.31
C VAL A 82 -8.18 8.63 5.13
N ILE A 83 -7.29 7.65 5.15
CA ILE A 83 -7.56 6.27 4.75
C ILE A 83 -7.61 5.35 5.96
N ALA A 84 -8.74 4.69 6.20
CA ALA A 84 -8.83 3.60 7.15
C ALA A 84 -8.48 2.26 6.45
N LEU A 85 -7.52 1.52 7.02
CA LEU A 85 -7.18 0.18 6.54
C LEU A 85 -8.06 -0.86 7.23
N THR A 86 -8.99 -1.43 6.48
CA THR A 86 -10.00 -2.37 6.97
C THR A 86 -10.40 -3.40 5.92
N PRO A 87 -10.70 -4.66 6.29
CA PRO A 87 -11.15 -5.68 5.33
C PRO A 87 -12.44 -5.33 4.58
N GLN A 88 -13.28 -4.45 5.16
CA GLN A 88 -14.54 -4.01 4.58
C GLN A 88 -14.37 -2.91 3.52
N GLY A 89 -13.17 -2.33 3.38
CA GLY A 89 -12.87 -1.25 2.45
C GLY A 89 -12.85 -1.70 0.97
N ARG A 90 -12.80 -0.70 0.07
CA ARG A 90 -12.56 -0.98 -1.35
C ARG A 90 -11.20 -1.68 -1.53
N GLN A 91 -11.13 -2.59 -2.48
CA GLN A 91 -9.88 -3.27 -2.82
C GLN A 91 -8.85 -2.25 -3.33
N LEU A 92 -7.63 -2.29 -2.79
CA LEU A 92 -6.50 -1.53 -3.31
C LEU A 92 -6.09 -2.12 -4.67
N ASP A 93 -6.21 -1.32 -5.72
CA ASP A 93 -5.81 -1.64 -7.08
C ASP A 93 -4.81 -0.61 -7.62
N GLN A 94 -4.20 -0.89 -8.78
CA GLN A 94 -3.19 -0.02 -9.36
C GLN A 94 -3.76 1.38 -9.72
N ALA A 95 -5.00 1.46 -10.17
CA ALA A 95 -5.64 2.73 -10.51
C ALA A 95 -5.76 3.63 -9.28
N PHE A 96 -6.15 3.05 -8.14
CA PHE A 96 -6.22 3.81 -6.88
C PHE A 96 -4.84 4.17 -6.35
N VAL A 97 -3.83 3.34 -6.55
CA VAL A 97 -2.43 3.68 -6.21
C VAL A 97 -1.96 4.92 -6.98
N GLU A 98 -2.30 5.04 -8.29
CA GLU A 98 -1.97 6.22 -9.09
C GLU A 98 -2.67 7.49 -8.57
N GLU A 99 -3.96 7.39 -8.19
CA GLU A 99 -4.68 8.48 -7.54
C GLU A 99 -3.97 8.93 -6.26
N LEU A 100 -3.60 7.97 -5.40
CA LEU A 100 -2.92 8.26 -4.14
C LEU A 100 -1.53 8.88 -4.34
N ALA A 101 -0.77 8.38 -5.30
CA ALA A 101 0.57 8.90 -5.60
C ALA A 101 0.58 10.34 -6.11
N ALA A 102 -0.56 10.82 -6.66
CA ALA A 102 -0.74 12.20 -7.10
C ALA A 102 -1.07 13.17 -5.95
N GLU A 103 -1.43 12.68 -4.77
CA GLU A 103 -1.77 13.53 -3.63
C GLU A 103 -0.50 14.14 -2.98
N PRO A 104 -0.56 15.39 -2.54
CA PRO A 104 0.57 16.01 -1.84
C PRO A 104 0.79 15.41 -0.44
N SER A 105 -0.28 14.94 0.19
CA SER A 105 -0.23 14.29 1.50
C SER A 105 -1.40 13.34 1.72
N ILE A 106 -1.15 12.24 2.48
CA ILE A 106 -2.13 11.22 2.85
C ILE A 106 -1.95 10.88 4.32
N ALA A 107 -3.07 10.74 5.04
CA ALA A 107 -3.10 10.10 6.36
C ALA A 107 -3.60 8.65 6.23
N VAL A 108 -2.89 7.71 6.84
CA VAL A 108 -3.24 6.28 6.86
C VAL A 108 -3.48 5.86 8.31
N LEU A 109 -4.65 5.35 8.58
CA LEU A 109 -5.05 4.85 9.89
C LEU A 109 -4.90 3.33 9.93
N SER A 110 -4.13 2.85 10.90
CA SER A 110 -3.86 1.43 11.15
C SER A 110 -4.44 1.04 12.50
N ALA A 111 -5.36 0.08 12.53
CA ALA A 111 -5.94 -0.46 13.75
C ALA A 111 -5.40 -1.84 14.07
N ARG A 112 -5.56 -2.24 15.32
CA ARG A 112 -5.33 -3.59 15.82
C ARG A 112 -6.62 -4.14 16.47
N PHE A 113 -6.54 -5.30 17.09
CA PHE A 113 -7.66 -5.93 17.79
C PHE A 113 -8.82 -6.24 16.84
N GLU A 114 -10.06 -5.85 17.19
CA GLU A 114 -11.27 -6.01 16.36
C GLU A 114 -11.42 -4.88 15.31
N GLY A 115 -10.45 -3.96 15.22
CA GLY A 115 -10.46 -2.87 14.25
C GLY A 115 -10.85 -1.52 14.85
N PHE A 116 -11.52 -0.73 14.05
CA PHE A 116 -11.95 0.64 14.37
C PHE A 116 -13.36 0.66 14.94
N ASP A 117 -13.63 1.61 15.85
CA ASP A 117 -14.98 2.11 16.07
C ASP A 117 -15.52 2.63 14.73
N GLU A 118 -16.72 2.21 14.33
CA GLU A 118 -17.30 2.50 13.01
C GLU A 118 -17.38 4.02 12.73
N ARG A 119 -17.58 4.83 13.75
CA ARG A 119 -17.60 6.30 13.65
C ARG A 119 -16.29 6.89 13.12
N ILE A 120 -15.17 6.17 13.26
CA ILE A 120 -13.89 6.58 12.66
C ILE A 120 -13.99 6.52 11.14
N VAL A 121 -14.49 5.40 10.63
CA VAL A 121 -14.63 5.18 9.17
C VAL A 121 -15.68 6.13 8.60
N GLU A 122 -16.82 6.27 9.27
CA GLU A 122 -17.94 7.10 8.79
C GLU A 122 -17.67 8.62 8.83
N HIS A 123 -16.90 9.11 9.83
CA HIS A 123 -16.83 10.55 10.09
C HIS A 123 -15.42 11.14 10.05
N LEU A 124 -14.38 10.34 10.18
CA LEU A 124 -12.98 10.80 10.21
C LEU A 124 -12.20 10.44 8.95
N CYS A 125 -12.67 9.48 8.17
CA CYS A 125 -12.00 9.00 6.97
C CYS A 125 -12.69 9.48 5.69
N THR A 126 -11.89 9.62 4.63
CA THR A 126 -12.40 9.84 3.27
C THR A 126 -12.54 8.52 2.53
N ASP A 127 -11.73 7.54 2.89
CA ASP A 127 -11.64 6.23 2.23
C ASP A 127 -11.49 5.10 3.25
N ALA A 128 -12.12 3.97 2.96
CA ALA A 128 -11.85 2.69 3.61
C ALA A 128 -11.22 1.74 2.58
N VAL A 129 -10.06 1.15 2.90
CA VAL A 129 -9.25 0.40 1.93
C VAL A 129 -8.87 -0.98 2.47
N SER A 130 -9.04 -1.99 1.63
CA SER A 130 -8.63 -3.38 1.85
C SER A 130 -7.48 -3.77 0.93
N VAL A 131 -6.51 -4.51 1.45
CA VAL A 131 -5.41 -5.08 0.65
C VAL A 131 -5.71 -6.51 0.17
N GLY A 132 -6.88 -7.07 0.52
CA GLY A 132 -7.28 -8.40 0.09
C GLY A 132 -8.45 -8.97 0.89
N PRO A 133 -9.11 -10.02 0.39
CA PRO A 133 -10.25 -10.67 1.01
C PRO A 133 -9.82 -11.65 2.12
N TYR A 134 -9.06 -11.16 3.10
CA TYR A 134 -8.57 -11.92 4.25
C TYR A 134 -8.38 -11.01 5.46
N VAL A 135 -8.36 -11.60 6.66
CA VAL A 135 -8.15 -10.89 7.92
C VAL A 135 -6.69 -10.98 8.33
N LEU A 136 -6.11 -9.84 8.72
CA LEU A 136 -4.76 -9.73 9.27
C LEU A 136 -4.81 -9.38 10.76
N SER A 137 -3.71 -9.60 11.47
CA SER A 137 -3.62 -9.31 12.91
C SER A 137 -3.63 -7.82 13.25
N GLY A 138 -3.49 -6.94 12.26
CA GLY A 138 -3.47 -5.49 12.43
C GLY A 138 -3.23 -4.75 11.13
N GLY A 139 -3.38 -3.44 11.15
CA GLY A 139 -3.28 -2.56 10.00
C GLY A 139 -1.85 -2.20 9.58
N GLU A 140 -0.81 -2.65 10.32
CA GLU A 140 0.58 -2.32 10.01
C GLU A 140 1.04 -2.92 8.67
N LEU A 141 0.74 -4.21 8.41
CA LEU A 141 1.07 -4.86 7.13
C LEU A 141 0.33 -4.23 5.95
N PRO A 142 -1.00 -3.99 6.00
CA PRO A 142 -1.68 -3.22 4.98
C PRO A 142 -1.08 -1.83 4.74
N ALA A 143 -0.68 -1.13 5.81
CA ALA A 143 -0.02 0.17 5.70
C ALA A 143 1.33 0.06 4.97
N MET A 144 2.13 -0.97 5.27
CA MET A 144 3.39 -1.21 4.56
C MET A 144 3.17 -1.51 3.08
N ILE A 145 2.14 -2.29 2.72
CA ILE A 145 1.76 -2.54 1.32
C ILE A 145 1.41 -1.21 0.63
N LEU A 146 0.56 -0.39 1.24
CA LEU A 146 0.16 0.90 0.68
C LEU A 146 1.37 1.82 0.50
N ILE A 147 2.27 1.90 1.50
CA ILE A 147 3.50 2.70 1.41
C ILE A 147 4.38 2.21 0.25
N ASP A 148 4.60 0.91 0.13
CA ASP A 148 5.46 0.34 -0.91
C ASP A 148 4.92 0.65 -2.31
N VAL A 149 3.64 0.36 -2.57
CA VAL A 149 3.05 0.57 -3.89
C VAL A 149 2.97 2.05 -4.27
N VAL A 150 2.71 2.95 -3.32
CA VAL A 150 2.72 4.41 -3.56
C VAL A 150 4.15 4.90 -3.76
N ALA A 151 5.11 4.47 -2.95
CA ALA A 151 6.51 4.88 -3.07
C ALA A 151 7.10 4.53 -4.43
N ARG A 152 6.73 3.38 -5.02
CA ARG A 152 7.15 2.97 -6.38
C ARG A 152 6.74 3.95 -7.48
N ARG A 153 5.68 4.74 -7.26
CA ARG A 153 5.15 5.73 -8.23
C ARG A 153 5.81 7.10 -8.08
N LEU A 154 6.57 7.33 -7.02
CA LEU A 154 7.20 8.62 -6.77
C LEU A 154 8.47 8.82 -7.63
N PRO A 155 8.78 10.07 -8.00
CA PRO A 155 9.99 10.38 -8.77
C PRO A 155 11.26 9.86 -8.10
N GLY A 156 12.08 9.12 -8.84
CA GLY A 156 13.33 8.55 -8.38
C GLY A 156 13.22 7.20 -7.67
N ALA A 157 12.01 6.65 -7.50
CA ALA A 157 11.80 5.34 -6.86
C ALA A 157 12.38 4.18 -7.68
N LEU A 158 12.12 4.18 -8.97
CA LEU A 158 12.53 3.16 -9.93
C LEU A 158 13.48 3.73 -10.98
N ALA A 159 14.26 2.86 -11.61
CA ALA A 159 15.04 3.25 -12.77
C ALA A 159 14.11 3.66 -13.93
N GLU A 160 14.58 4.57 -14.78
CA GLU A 160 13.85 5.05 -15.94
C GLU A 160 13.42 3.88 -16.85
N GLY A 161 12.15 3.84 -17.24
CA GLY A 161 11.57 2.76 -18.07
C GLY A 161 11.18 1.49 -17.31
N SER A 162 11.54 1.31 -16.02
CA SER A 162 11.24 0.08 -15.27
C SER A 162 9.76 -0.14 -15.01
N GLY A 163 8.94 0.92 -14.96
CA GLY A 163 7.50 0.83 -14.70
C GLY A 163 6.62 0.71 -15.95
N GLU A 164 7.19 0.91 -17.15
CA GLU A 164 6.41 1.02 -18.39
C GLU A 164 5.74 -0.30 -18.80
N HIS A 165 6.37 -1.43 -18.55
CA HIS A 165 5.89 -2.76 -18.97
C HIS A 165 5.54 -3.68 -17.79
N GLU A 166 5.36 -3.13 -16.60
CA GLU A 166 4.91 -3.89 -15.44
C GLU A 166 3.43 -4.27 -15.56
N SER A 167 3.03 -5.35 -14.88
CA SER A 167 1.62 -5.72 -14.74
C SER A 167 0.78 -4.53 -14.27
N PHE A 168 -0.39 -4.36 -14.88
CA PHE A 168 -1.34 -3.28 -14.62
C PHE A 168 -0.93 -1.90 -15.15
N SER A 169 0.20 -1.80 -15.90
CA SER A 169 0.58 -0.54 -16.55
C SER A 169 -0.37 -0.16 -17.69
N THR A 170 -0.37 1.13 -18.03
CA THR A 170 -1.16 1.67 -19.18
C THR A 170 -0.70 1.09 -20.50
N GLU A 171 0.59 0.81 -20.67
CA GLU A 171 1.18 0.23 -21.87
C GLU A 171 0.72 -1.21 -22.11
N LEU A 172 0.26 -1.90 -21.05
CA LEU A 172 -0.35 -3.23 -21.12
C LEU A 172 -1.89 -3.19 -21.01
N ASP A 173 -2.52 -2.03 -21.23
CA ASP A 173 -3.97 -1.85 -21.09
C ASP A 173 -4.51 -2.36 -19.72
N GLY A 174 -3.72 -2.23 -18.65
CA GLY A 174 -4.03 -2.76 -17.31
C GLY A 174 -3.87 -4.27 -17.19
N GLY A 175 -3.30 -4.93 -18.18
CA GLY A 175 -3.08 -6.38 -18.22
C GLY A 175 -1.86 -6.84 -17.42
N LEU A 176 -1.64 -8.15 -17.44
CA LEU A 176 -0.50 -8.79 -16.79
C LEU A 176 0.73 -8.76 -17.70
N GLU A 177 1.89 -8.63 -17.09
CA GLU A 177 3.17 -8.71 -17.78
C GLU A 177 3.44 -10.10 -18.38
N TYR A 178 4.22 -10.15 -19.47
CA TYR A 178 4.69 -11.37 -20.10
C TYR A 178 5.68 -12.13 -19.19
N PRO A 179 5.93 -13.46 -19.43
CA PRO A 179 6.87 -14.22 -18.64
C PRO A 179 8.31 -13.83 -18.92
N HIS A 180 9.10 -13.70 -17.86
CA HIS A 180 10.54 -13.48 -17.94
C HIS A 180 11.32 -14.79 -17.84
N TYR A 181 12.42 -14.87 -18.60
CA TYR A 181 13.37 -15.97 -18.59
C TYR A 181 14.78 -15.42 -18.39
N THR A 182 15.62 -16.19 -17.68
CA THR A 182 17.03 -15.87 -17.48
C THR A 182 17.89 -17.12 -17.71
N ARG A 183 19.19 -17.00 -17.54
CA ARG A 183 20.15 -18.09 -17.69
C ARG A 183 19.96 -19.20 -16.65
N PRO A 184 20.22 -20.46 -16.99
CA PRO A 184 20.68 -20.97 -18.29
C PRO A 184 19.54 -21.06 -19.33
N ALA A 185 19.90 -21.14 -20.63
CA ALA A 185 18.92 -21.24 -21.74
C ALA A 185 18.14 -22.57 -21.73
N SER A 186 18.69 -23.63 -21.16
CA SER A 186 18.02 -24.92 -20.92
C SER A 186 18.36 -25.42 -19.52
N PHE A 187 17.36 -25.96 -18.81
CA PHE A 187 17.52 -26.56 -17.49
C PHE A 187 16.53 -27.71 -17.32
N ARG A 188 17.02 -28.98 -17.16
CA ARG A 188 16.20 -30.19 -17.02
C ARG A 188 15.16 -30.35 -18.13
N ASP A 189 15.56 -30.13 -19.36
CA ASP A 189 14.71 -30.16 -20.57
C ASP A 189 13.62 -29.04 -20.61
N TRP A 190 13.76 -28.02 -19.78
CA TRP A 190 12.93 -26.81 -19.81
C TRP A 190 13.67 -25.68 -20.53
N ASP A 191 13.28 -25.41 -21.74
CA ASP A 191 13.95 -24.46 -22.60
C ASP A 191 13.34 -23.06 -22.55
N VAL A 192 14.22 -22.05 -22.66
CA VAL A 192 13.78 -20.69 -22.95
C VAL A 192 13.18 -20.66 -24.37
N PRO A 193 12.03 -19.99 -24.60
CA PRO A 193 11.45 -19.85 -25.92
C PRO A 193 12.47 -19.33 -26.94
N GLN A 194 12.59 -20.01 -28.08
CA GLN A 194 13.62 -19.73 -29.11
C GLN A 194 13.54 -18.28 -29.65
N VAL A 195 12.34 -17.70 -29.68
CA VAL A 195 12.14 -16.31 -30.09
C VAL A 195 12.94 -15.33 -29.21
N LEU A 196 13.06 -15.59 -27.90
CA LEU A 196 13.81 -14.74 -26.97
C LEU A 196 15.33 -14.85 -27.13
N LEU A 197 15.82 -15.92 -27.77
CA LEU A 197 17.23 -16.16 -28.08
C LEU A 197 17.62 -15.68 -29.48
N SER A 198 16.66 -15.25 -30.32
CA SER A 198 16.87 -14.93 -31.72
C SER A 198 17.60 -13.61 -31.97
N GLY A 199 17.55 -12.66 -31.04
CA GLY A 199 18.00 -11.28 -31.26
C GLY A 199 17.10 -10.44 -32.15
N ASP A 200 15.98 -10.99 -32.65
CA ASP A 200 14.99 -10.27 -33.44
C ASP A 200 14.01 -9.52 -32.53
N HIS A 201 14.31 -8.25 -32.27
CA HIS A 201 13.53 -7.43 -31.33
C HIS A 201 12.04 -7.31 -31.73
N ALA A 202 11.73 -7.22 -33.02
CA ALA A 202 10.33 -7.10 -33.47
C ALA A 202 9.52 -8.36 -33.12
N ARG A 203 10.08 -9.55 -33.38
CA ARG A 203 9.45 -10.83 -33.00
C ARG A 203 9.40 -11.06 -31.51
N ILE A 204 10.39 -10.58 -30.77
CA ILE A 204 10.41 -10.63 -29.30
C ILE A 204 9.26 -9.78 -28.76
N ASP A 205 9.07 -8.56 -29.27
CA ASP A 205 8.02 -7.65 -28.79
C ASP A 205 6.60 -8.14 -29.18
N GLU A 206 6.45 -8.77 -30.34
CA GLU A 206 5.20 -9.44 -30.71
C GLU A 206 4.88 -10.59 -29.74
N TRP A 207 5.85 -11.45 -29.47
CA TRP A 207 5.71 -12.56 -28.53
C TRP A 207 5.35 -12.08 -27.13
N ARG A 208 5.98 -10.99 -26.64
CA ARG A 208 5.69 -10.40 -25.34
C ARG A 208 4.24 -9.91 -25.24
N ARG A 209 3.76 -9.20 -26.26
CA ARG A 209 2.35 -8.76 -26.32
C ARG A 209 1.37 -9.92 -26.31
N ASP A 210 1.66 -10.98 -27.06
CA ASP A 210 0.80 -12.15 -27.08
C ASP A 210 0.78 -12.88 -25.74
N GLN A 211 1.93 -13.03 -25.08
CA GLN A 211 2.01 -13.63 -23.75
C GLN A 211 1.30 -12.80 -22.68
N SER A 212 1.40 -11.50 -22.72
CA SER A 212 0.65 -10.58 -21.85
C SER A 212 -0.85 -10.79 -22.02
N ARG A 213 -1.37 -10.78 -23.26
CA ARG A 213 -2.79 -11.03 -23.56
C ARG A 213 -3.28 -12.39 -23.05
N LEU A 214 -2.49 -13.45 -23.28
CA LEU A 214 -2.82 -14.81 -22.83
C LEU A 214 -2.88 -14.93 -21.28
N ARG A 215 -2.04 -14.20 -20.57
CA ARG A 215 -2.07 -14.16 -19.10
C ARG A 215 -3.24 -13.36 -18.56
N SER A 216 -3.54 -12.24 -19.18
CA SER A 216 -4.63 -11.35 -18.76
C SER A 216 -6.02 -11.95 -19.01
N ALA A 217 -6.14 -12.92 -19.93
CA ALA A 217 -7.39 -13.62 -20.26
C ALA A 217 -7.72 -14.80 -19.31
N ARG A 218 -6.85 -15.14 -18.35
CA ARG A 218 -7.05 -16.21 -17.36
C ARG A 218 -7.72 -15.69 -16.10
#